data_0eb32906152c6e457a0316b21862610e
#
_entry.id   0eb32906152c6e457a0316b21862610e
#
_cell.length_a   1.000
_cell.length_b   1.000
_cell.length_c   1.000
_cell.angle_alpha   90.00
_cell.angle_beta   90.00
_cell.angle_gamma   90.00
#
_symmetry.space_group_name_H-M   'P 1'
#
loop_
_entity.id
_entity.type
_entity.pdbx_description
1 polymer ?
#
loop_
_entity_poly.entity_id
_entity_poly.type
_entity_poly.pdbx_seq_one_letter_code
_entity_poly.pdbx_strand_id
1 'polypeptide(L)'
;MGASPSWLKDMVCTPWPERDANHLLVTGSQLEDLEKTLFASGLPVEALMEKAGLAISRRLLKVLNKPDWQQLAADGIVVLVGPGHNGGDGLVVARELHLAGLAVQLWRPYPTRRPLTEAHWRHALWLGLPELPDPPDPSQPQLWVDAIFGIGQRRPPGEKVEQLLIERQRLRPGALVAIDCPTGLCADTGRRLGKGAATAAITFCLGLLKQGLIQDSALAHVGRLERIDLGLPLLPLTGLADCALGLGGRDAQSFAAWGGPSGSHWQGPPDPAASKYERGRLLVVAGSCRFRGAAHLALAGASASGCGSLQASIPVELANDLWTVLPHVVVRQGLGATETEGLDLAALELDGVERLDAVLLGPGIGLPNPKNTFSPASDASAWEQLGAFEGLLVLDADGLNRLAGQDHQQSDGALAWLRRRSGPTWLTPHQGEFARLFPHLAELPALEASLAAAQSCGATVLLKGAHSIIAAPDGRRWQLLEACPAVARAGLGDVLAGYAAGVGARARAHGGLDAQLLAAAALVHALAGCRVSHRPGPAGTEPLAVARNLAHWPAIPSPTNPARRSEGS
;
A
#
# COMPACT_ATOMS: atom_id res chain seq x y z
N MET A 1 -31.81 -2.16 37.73
CA MET A 1 -30.89 -2.78 36.78
C MET A 1 -31.62 -2.81 35.43
N GLY A 2 -31.40 -1.79 34.59
CA GLY A 2 -32.05 -1.69 33.30
C GLY A 2 -31.33 -2.59 32.29
N ALA A 3 -32.08 -3.46 31.63
CA ALA A 3 -31.55 -4.28 30.55
C ALA A 3 -31.11 -3.35 29.39
N SER A 4 -29.88 -3.51 28.93
CA SER A 4 -29.39 -2.80 27.75
C SER A 4 -30.28 -3.09 26.56
N PRO A 5 -30.63 -2.08 25.72
CA PRO A 5 -31.49 -2.27 24.57
C PRO A 5 -30.94 -3.34 23.64
N SER A 6 -31.81 -4.21 23.11
CA SER A 6 -31.42 -5.36 22.25
C SER A 6 -30.66 -4.97 20.98
N TRP A 7 -30.87 -3.76 20.46
CA TRP A 7 -30.15 -3.23 19.28
C TRP A 7 -28.66 -2.97 19.52
N LEU A 8 -28.21 -2.87 20.78
CA LEU A 8 -26.78 -2.78 21.14
C LEU A 8 -26.04 -4.13 21.02
N LYS A 9 -26.76 -5.26 20.95
CA LYS A 9 -26.18 -6.60 20.83
C LYS A 9 -25.91 -7.02 19.38
N ASP A 10 -26.51 -6.34 18.40
CA ASP A 10 -26.44 -6.67 16.98
C ASP A 10 -25.48 -5.76 16.19
N MET A 11 -24.68 -4.92 16.83
CA MET A 11 -23.51 -4.33 16.18
C MET A 11 -22.44 -5.42 16.05
N VAL A 12 -22.63 -6.31 15.08
CA VAL A 12 -21.56 -7.13 14.54
C VAL A 12 -20.47 -6.16 14.08
N CYS A 13 -19.36 -6.14 14.79
CA CYS A 13 -18.21 -5.33 14.42
C CYS A 13 -17.76 -5.81 13.04
N THR A 14 -18.12 -5.05 11.99
CA THR A 14 -17.70 -5.36 10.63
C THR A 14 -16.16 -5.38 10.62
N PRO A 15 -15.53 -6.46 10.14
CA PRO A 15 -14.07 -6.53 10.10
C PRO A 15 -13.55 -5.37 9.24
N TRP A 16 -12.49 -4.71 9.71
CA TRP A 16 -11.83 -3.66 8.93
C TRP A 16 -10.53 -4.18 8.31
N PRO A 17 -10.28 -3.93 7.01
CA PRO A 17 -11.27 -3.52 6.00
C PRO A 17 -12.30 -4.62 5.74
N GLU A 18 -13.40 -4.27 5.09
CA GLU A 18 -14.33 -5.27 4.59
C GLU A 18 -13.61 -6.23 3.63
N ARG A 19 -14.00 -7.52 3.68
CA ARG A 19 -13.43 -8.52 2.79
C ARG A 19 -14.36 -8.72 1.59
N ASP A 20 -14.34 -7.77 0.69
CA ASP A 20 -15.20 -7.71 -0.50
C ASP A 20 -14.38 -7.58 -1.80
N ALA A 21 -15.08 -7.49 -2.92
CA ALA A 21 -14.45 -7.34 -4.24
C ALA A 21 -13.61 -6.06 -4.40
N ASN A 22 -13.78 -5.04 -3.54
CA ASN A 22 -13.01 -3.81 -3.62
C ASN A 22 -11.63 -3.94 -2.96
N HIS A 23 -11.52 -4.86 -2.00
CA HIS A 23 -10.33 -5.00 -1.17
C HIS A 23 -9.48 -6.23 -1.52
N LEU A 24 -10.07 -7.27 -2.12
CA LEU A 24 -9.34 -8.51 -2.44
C LEU A 24 -8.27 -8.26 -3.51
N LEU A 25 -7.03 -8.65 -3.20
CA LEU A 25 -5.89 -8.67 -4.11
C LEU A 25 -5.59 -10.12 -4.48
N VAL A 26 -5.79 -10.47 -5.75
CA VAL A 26 -5.72 -11.86 -6.22
C VAL A 26 -4.56 -12.11 -7.17
N THR A 27 -4.13 -13.37 -7.23
CA THR A 27 -3.28 -13.88 -8.31
C THR A 27 -4.13 -14.24 -9.53
N GLY A 28 -3.49 -14.38 -10.69
CA GLY A 28 -4.16 -14.85 -11.91
C GLY A 28 -4.80 -16.22 -11.72
N SER A 29 -4.14 -17.16 -11.01
CA SER A 29 -4.70 -18.48 -10.74
C SER A 29 -5.95 -18.44 -9.85
N GLN A 30 -5.93 -17.61 -8.80
CA GLN A 30 -7.10 -17.44 -7.93
C GLN A 30 -8.30 -16.86 -8.69
N LEU A 31 -8.05 -15.92 -9.60
CA LEU A 31 -9.11 -15.36 -10.43
C LEU A 31 -9.63 -16.38 -11.47
N GLU A 32 -8.74 -17.15 -12.12
CA GLU A 32 -9.13 -18.23 -13.03
C GLU A 32 -10.00 -19.28 -12.33
N ASP A 33 -9.69 -19.66 -11.09
CA ASP A 33 -10.47 -20.61 -10.30
C ASP A 33 -11.82 -20.03 -9.86
N LEU A 34 -11.86 -18.73 -9.53
CA LEU A 34 -13.12 -18.02 -9.28
C LEU A 34 -14.00 -18.02 -10.53
N GLU A 35 -13.45 -17.69 -11.70
CA GLU A 35 -14.17 -17.69 -12.98
C GLU A 35 -14.71 -19.10 -13.33
N LYS A 36 -13.91 -20.16 -13.15
CA LYS A 36 -14.38 -21.55 -13.32
C LYS A 36 -15.59 -21.85 -12.43
N THR A 37 -15.54 -21.41 -11.17
CA THR A 37 -16.65 -21.60 -10.23
C THR A 37 -17.91 -20.85 -10.69
N LEU A 38 -17.76 -19.62 -11.19
CA LEU A 38 -18.87 -18.83 -11.72
C LEU A 38 -19.47 -19.48 -12.97
N PHE A 39 -18.65 -19.96 -13.90
CA PHE A 39 -19.12 -20.63 -15.11
C PHE A 39 -19.77 -21.98 -14.81
N ALA A 40 -19.24 -22.72 -13.83
CA ALA A 40 -19.87 -23.97 -13.36
C ALA A 40 -21.23 -23.75 -12.72
N SER A 41 -21.52 -22.56 -12.20
CA SER A 41 -22.85 -22.19 -11.68
C SER A 41 -23.90 -21.95 -12.76
N GLY A 42 -23.48 -21.98 -14.05
CA GLY A 42 -24.36 -21.73 -15.20
C GLY A 42 -24.29 -20.32 -15.78
N LEU A 43 -23.36 -19.45 -15.28
CA LEU A 43 -23.14 -18.13 -15.89
C LEU A 43 -22.48 -18.31 -17.26
N PRO A 44 -23.09 -17.85 -18.39
CA PRO A 44 -22.44 -17.94 -19.70
C PRO A 44 -21.20 -17.05 -19.79
N VAL A 45 -20.13 -17.56 -20.41
CA VAL A 45 -18.88 -16.79 -20.63
C VAL A 45 -19.16 -15.53 -21.44
N GLU A 46 -20.03 -15.67 -22.46
CA GLU A 46 -20.49 -14.58 -23.33
C GLU A 46 -21.13 -13.43 -22.54
N ALA A 47 -21.95 -13.76 -21.55
CA ALA A 47 -22.63 -12.78 -20.73
C ALA A 47 -21.63 -11.98 -19.86
N LEU A 48 -20.60 -12.66 -19.32
CA LEU A 48 -19.56 -11.98 -18.54
C LEU A 48 -18.69 -11.09 -19.43
N MET A 49 -18.31 -11.55 -20.62
CA MET A 49 -17.54 -10.79 -21.61
C MET A 49 -18.30 -9.53 -22.07
N GLU A 50 -19.57 -9.65 -22.42
CA GLU A 50 -20.41 -8.50 -22.77
C GLU A 50 -20.50 -7.50 -21.61
N LYS A 51 -20.74 -7.98 -20.39
CA LYS A 51 -20.78 -7.12 -19.20
C LYS A 51 -19.47 -6.37 -18.98
N ALA A 52 -18.31 -7.06 -19.13
CA ALA A 52 -16.99 -6.48 -18.99
C ALA A 52 -16.73 -5.40 -20.06
N GLY A 53 -16.91 -5.75 -21.33
CA GLY A 53 -16.69 -4.84 -22.44
C GLY A 53 -17.59 -3.61 -22.40
N LEU A 54 -18.89 -3.77 -22.08
CA LEU A 54 -19.82 -2.65 -21.91
C LEU A 54 -19.43 -1.74 -20.74
N ALA A 55 -18.97 -2.30 -19.63
CA ALA A 55 -18.56 -1.51 -18.47
C ALA A 55 -17.29 -0.70 -18.77
N ILE A 56 -16.29 -1.32 -19.44
CA ILE A 56 -15.07 -0.63 -19.90
C ILE A 56 -15.44 0.49 -20.87
N SER A 57 -16.28 0.19 -21.89
CA SER A 57 -16.68 1.15 -22.93
C SER A 57 -17.33 2.39 -22.32
N ARG A 58 -18.28 2.21 -21.42
CA ARG A 58 -18.93 3.32 -20.68
C ARG A 58 -17.91 4.14 -19.90
N ARG A 59 -16.92 3.50 -19.30
CA ARG A 59 -15.89 4.18 -18.53
C ARG A 59 -14.92 4.93 -19.44
N LEU A 60 -14.48 4.29 -20.52
CA LEU A 60 -13.58 4.90 -21.50
C LEU A 60 -14.23 6.08 -22.20
N LEU A 61 -15.49 5.98 -22.64
CA LEU A 61 -16.25 7.11 -23.21
C LEU A 61 -16.32 8.31 -22.24
N LYS A 62 -16.51 8.08 -20.95
CA LYS A 62 -16.45 9.16 -19.94
C LYS A 62 -15.06 9.80 -19.85
N VAL A 63 -14.00 9.02 -20.02
CA VAL A 63 -12.62 9.52 -20.05
C VAL A 63 -12.39 10.33 -21.33
N LEU A 64 -12.79 9.80 -22.48
CA LEU A 64 -12.65 10.44 -23.79
C LEU A 64 -13.42 11.77 -23.92
N ASN A 65 -14.44 12.00 -23.09
CA ASN A 65 -15.14 13.28 -23.02
C ASN A 65 -14.34 14.41 -22.33
N LYS A 66 -13.17 14.12 -21.76
CA LYS A 66 -12.30 15.16 -21.17
C LYS A 66 -11.42 15.77 -22.27
N PRO A 67 -11.14 17.09 -22.22
CA PRO A 67 -10.41 17.80 -23.32
C PRO A 67 -9.10 17.11 -23.73
N ASP A 68 -8.24 16.76 -22.78
CA ASP A 68 -6.94 16.13 -23.07
C ASP A 68 -7.09 14.76 -23.77
N TRP A 69 -8.14 14.00 -23.43
CA TRP A 69 -8.43 12.70 -24.00
C TRP A 69 -9.16 12.79 -25.34
N GLN A 70 -10.01 13.82 -25.55
CA GLN A 70 -10.62 14.10 -26.84
C GLN A 70 -9.55 14.35 -27.90
N GLN A 71 -8.51 15.11 -27.54
CA GLN A 71 -7.39 15.37 -28.44
C GLN A 71 -6.62 14.09 -28.79
N LEU A 72 -6.39 13.19 -27.81
CA LEU A 72 -5.73 11.90 -28.04
C LEU A 72 -6.53 10.95 -28.93
N ALA A 73 -7.85 11.03 -28.92
CA ALA A 73 -8.74 10.19 -29.72
C ALA A 73 -9.16 10.83 -31.06
N ALA A 74 -8.80 12.09 -31.31
CA ALA A 74 -9.24 12.84 -32.50
C ALA A 74 -8.78 12.19 -33.82
N ASP A 75 -7.60 11.57 -33.81
CA ASP A 75 -7.04 10.88 -35.00
C ASP A 75 -7.45 9.39 -35.05
N GLY A 76 -8.39 8.98 -34.23
CA GLY A 76 -8.94 7.63 -34.16
C GLY A 76 -8.32 6.76 -33.06
N ILE A 77 -8.82 5.55 -33.00
CA ILE A 77 -8.47 4.55 -31.98
C ILE A 77 -8.04 3.26 -32.66
N VAL A 78 -6.93 2.67 -32.22
CA VAL A 78 -6.50 1.34 -32.67
C VAL A 78 -6.65 0.37 -31.51
N VAL A 79 -7.44 -0.69 -31.70
CA VAL A 79 -7.59 -1.78 -30.72
C VAL A 79 -6.66 -2.92 -31.11
N LEU A 80 -5.73 -3.24 -30.21
CA LEU A 80 -4.78 -4.35 -30.36
C LEU A 80 -5.42 -5.62 -29.82
N VAL A 81 -5.89 -6.50 -30.71
CA VAL A 81 -6.73 -7.64 -30.35
C VAL A 81 -5.90 -8.90 -30.14
N GLY A 82 -5.96 -9.46 -28.94
CA GLY A 82 -5.29 -10.72 -28.60
C GLY A 82 -6.05 -12.01 -28.97
N PRO A 83 -5.39 -13.16 -28.85
CA PRO A 83 -5.97 -14.45 -29.27
C PRO A 83 -6.97 -15.03 -28.26
N GLY A 84 -7.01 -14.50 -27.03
CA GLY A 84 -7.79 -15.01 -25.89
C GLY A 84 -9.04 -14.20 -25.60
N HIS A 85 -9.62 -14.40 -24.42
CA HIS A 85 -10.82 -13.69 -23.97
C HIS A 85 -10.60 -12.19 -23.84
N ASN A 86 -9.40 -11.76 -23.42
CA ASN A 86 -9.07 -10.32 -23.35
C ASN A 86 -9.22 -9.63 -24.72
N GLY A 87 -8.84 -10.33 -25.82
CA GLY A 87 -9.13 -9.85 -27.17
C GLY A 87 -10.62 -9.74 -27.46
N GLY A 88 -11.44 -10.65 -26.91
CA GLY A 88 -12.90 -10.59 -26.98
C GLY A 88 -13.47 -9.37 -26.27
N ASP A 89 -13.01 -9.08 -25.05
CA ASP A 89 -13.37 -7.86 -24.30
C ASP A 89 -12.99 -6.61 -25.12
N GLY A 90 -11.79 -6.60 -25.73
CA GLY A 90 -11.33 -5.53 -26.61
C GLY A 90 -12.21 -5.32 -27.84
N LEU A 91 -12.75 -6.41 -28.42
CA LEU A 91 -13.67 -6.35 -29.57
C LEU A 91 -15.04 -5.79 -29.19
N VAL A 92 -15.55 -6.13 -28.00
CA VAL A 92 -16.77 -5.51 -27.47
C VAL A 92 -16.55 -4.01 -27.28
N VAL A 93 -15.40 -3.63 -26.70
CA VAL A 93 -15.02 -2.20 -26.55
C VAL A 93 -14.93 -1.51 -27.90
N ALA A 94 -14.27 -2.12 -28.91
CA ALA A 94 -14.15 -1.58 -30.25
C ALA A 94 -15.52 -1.33 -30.89
N ARG A 95 -16.43 -2.29 -30.78
CA ARG A 95 -17.82 -2.18 -31.25
C ARG A 95 -18.52 -0.98 -30.64
N GLU A 96 -18.50 -0.86 -29.32
CA GLU A 96 -19.21 0.21 -28.61
C GLU A 96 -18.63 1.59 -28.93
N LEU A 97 -17.32 1.71 -29.07
CA LEU A 97 -16.68 2.97 -29.48
C LEU A 97 -17.06 3.35 -30.91
N HIS A 98 -17.10 2.37 -31.84
CA HIS A 98 -17.54 2.58 -33.21
C HIS A 98 -19.03 3.02 -33.27
N LEU A 99 -19.91 2.35 -32.54
CA LEU A 99 -21.32 2.71 -32.46
C LEU A 99 -21.55 4.07 -31.81
N ALA A 100 -20.63 4.53 -30.98
CA ALA A 100 -20.62 5.90 -30.43
C ALA A 100 -20.07 6.96 -31.43
N GLY A 101 -19.74 6.56 -32.66
CA GLY A 101 -19.32 7.46 -33.75
C GLY A 101 -17.80 7.73 -33.79
N LEU A 102 -16.98 6.99 -33.03
CA LEU A 102 -15.52 7.12 -33.06
C LEU A 102 -14.92 6.32 -34.22
N ALA A 103 -13.84 6.83 -34.81
CA ALA A 103 -13.06 6.10 -35.80
C ALA A 103 -12.24 5.02 -35.11
N VAL A 104 -12.57 3.74 -35.34
CA VAL A 104 -11.90 2.60 -34.68
C VAL A 104 -11.33 1.67 -35.75
N GLN A 105 -10.07 1.26 -35.56
CA GLN A 105 -9.39 0.25 -36.39
C GLN A 105 -8.94 -0.92 -35.50
N LEU A 106 -8.85 -2.11 -36.11
CA LEU A 106 -8.48 -3.34 -35.43
C LEU A 106 -7.15 -3.86 -35.93
N TRP A 107 -6.29 -4.30 -35.03
CA TRP A 107 -5.08 -5.03 -35.39
C TRP A 107 -4.93 -6.27 -34.50
N ARG A 108 -4.64 -7.43 -35.10
CA ARG A 108 -4.39 -8.67 -34.38
C ARG A 108 -3.01 -9.25 -34.70
N PRO A 109 -2.09 -9.28 -33.73
CA PRO A 109 -0.75 -9.83 -33.94
C PRO A 109 -0.73 -11.36 -34.03
N TYR A 110 -1.79 -12.03 -33.56
CA TYR A 110 -1.90 -13.49 -33.50
C TYR A 110 -3.29 -13.95 -33.97
N PRO A 111 -3.39 -15.14 -34.60
CA PRO A 111 -4.70 -15.71 -34.89
C PRO A 111 -5.48 -15.95 -33.61
N THR A 112 -6.78 -15.71 -33.64
CA THR A 112 -7.69 -15.99 -32.51
C THR A 112 -7.69 -17.47 -32.19
N ARG A 113 -7.74 -17.82 -30.89
CA ARG A 113 -7.72 -19.19 -30.39
C ARG A 113 -9.03 -19.57 -29.70
N ARG A 114 -9.91 -18.62 -29.47
CA ARG A 114 -11.19 -18.82 -28.78
C ARG A 114 -12.34 -18.58 -29.74
N PRO A 115 -13.28 -19.54 -29.86
CA PRO A 115 -14.43 -19.38 -30.76
C PRO A 115 -15.26 -18.11 -30.51
N LEU A 116 -15.41 -17.74 -29.24
CA LEU A 116 -16.13 -16.52 -28.85
C LEU A 116 -15.43 -15.26 -29.37
N THR A 117 -14.12 -15.15 -29.19
CA THR A 117 -13.31 -14.02 -29.69
C THR A 117 -13.39 -13.94 -31.21
N GLU A 118 -13.34 -15.08 -31.92
CA GLU A 118 -13.50 -15.12 -33.37
C GLU A 118 -14.92 -14.72 -33.82
N ALA A 119 -15.94 -15.04 -33.05
CA ALA A 119 -17.31 -14.57 -33.32
C ALA A 119 -17.41 -13.04 -33.21
N HIS A 120 -16.86 -12.45 -32.16
CA HIS A 120 -16.79 -10.99 -32.02
C HIS A 120 -15.95 -10.32 -33.10
N TRP A 121 -14.84 -10.95 -33.52
CA TRP A 121 -14.02 -10.47 -34.64
C TRP A 121 -14.82 -10.38 -35.94
N ARG A 122 -15.50 -11.47 -36.32
CA ARG A 122 -16.36 -11.51 -37.53
C ARG A 122 -17.47 -10.46 -37.45
N HIS A 123 -18.07 -10.28 -36.28
CA HIS A 123 -19.13 -9.30 -36.09
C HIS A 123 -18.58 -7.87 -36.22
N ALA A 124 -17.40 -7.57 -35.70
CA ALA A 124 -16.76 -6.26 -35.83
C ALA A 124 -16.48 -5.93 -37.31
N LEU A 125 -15.95 -6.89 -38.10
CA LEU A 125 -15.75 -6.72 -39.53
C LEU A 125 -17.08 -6.51 -40.30
N TRP A 126 -18.12 -7.26 -39.89
CA TRP A 126 -19.47 -7.09 -40.49
C TRP A 126 -20.06 -5.69 -40.21
N LEU A 127 -19.75 -5.09 -39.06
CA LEU A 127 -20.12 -3.71 -38.74
C LEU A 127 -19.30 -2.66 -39.50
N GLY A 128 -18.27 -3.08 -40.25
CA GLY A 128 -17.43 -2.19 -41.03
C GLY A 128 -16.21 -1.64 -40.32
N LEU A 129 -15.80 -2.19 -39.16
CA LEU A 129 -14.54 -1.83 -38.51
C LEU A 129 -13.37 -2.32 -39.41
N PRO A 130 -12.46 -1.43 -39.84
CA PRO A 130 -11.35 -1.84 -40.68
C PRO A 130 -10.29 -2.63 -39.92
N GLU A 131 -9.81 -3.72 -40.51
CA GLU A 131 -8.64 -4.47 -40.06
C GLU A 131 -7.37 -3.86 -40.66
N LEU A 132 -6.36 -3.64 -39.83
CA LEU A 132 -5.02 -3.29 -40.27
C LEU A 132 -4.26 -4.57 -40.64
N PRO A 133 -3.75 -4.68 -41.89
CA PRO A 133 -3.00 -5.85 -42.33
C PRO A 133 -1.60 -5.92 -41.69
N ASP A 134 -1.02 -4.76 -41.38
CA ASP A 134 0.30 -4.60 -40.80
C ASP A 134 0.21 -4.00 -39.38
N PRO A 135 1.28 -4.12 -38.57
CA PRO A 135 1.34 -3.46 -37.28
C PRO A 135 1.07 -1.95 -37.41
N PRO A 136 0.29 -1.36 -36.50
CA PRO A 136 0.06 0.08 -36.51
C PRO A 136 1.38 0.84 -36.32
N ASP A 137 1.53 1.97 -37.02
CA ASP A 137 2.70 2.83 -36.85
C ASP A 137 2.71 3.46 -35.44
N PRO A 138 3.73 3.18 -34.61
CA PRO A 138 3.79 3.66 -33.23
C PRO A 138 3.94 5.19 -33.11
N SER A 139 4.28 5.90 -34.20
CA SER A 139 4.42 7.35 -34.24
C SER A 139 3.10 8.09 -34.44
N GLN A 140 2.08 7.41 -34.96
CA GLN A 140 0.78 8.03 -35.25
C GLN A 140 0.07 8.52 -33.99
N PRO A 141 -0.71 9.61 -34.07
CA PRO A 141 -1.33 10.24 -32.90
C PRO A 141 -2.52 9.47 -32.31
N GLN A 142 -2.99 8.40 -32.96
CA GLN A 142 -4.13 7.59 -32.54
C GLN A 142 -4.00 7.06 -31.12
N LEU A 143 -5.11 6.98 -30.38
CA LEU A 143 -5.12 6.29 -29.09
C LEU A 143 -5.09 4.76 -29.29
N TRP A 144 -4.23 4.06 -28.57
CA TRP A 144 -4.20 2.62 -28.60
C TRP A 144 -4.95 2.00 -27.41
N VAL A 145 -5.69 0.93 -27.68
CA VAL A 145 -6.34 0.08 -26.67
C VAL A 145 -5.65 -1.28 -26.68
N ASP A 146 -4.87 -1.56 -25.67
CA ASP A 146 -4.19 -2.84 -25.49
C ASP A 146 -5.17 -3.87 -24.89
N ALA A 147 -5.57 -4.82 -25.73
CA ALA A 147 -6.39 -5.96 -25.39
C ALA A 147 -5.70 -7.28 -25.83
N ILE A 148 -4.36 -7.30 -25.93
CA ILE A 148 -3.66 -8.48 -26.43
C ILE A 148 -3.69 -9.60 -25.39
N PHE A 149 -3.19 -9.33 -24.18
CA PHE A 149 -3.14 -10.33 -23.12
C PHE A 149 -3.66 -9.75 -21.78
N GLY A 150 -4.40 -10.57 -21.05
CA GLY A 150 -4.83 -10.32 -19.68
C GLY A 150 -4.06 -11.18 -18.68
N ILE A 151 -4.72 -11.60 -17.61
CA ILE A 151 -4.14 -12.38 -16.49
C ILE A 151 -3.44 -13.68 -16.89
N GLY A 152 -3.83 -14.29 -17.98
CA GLY A 152 -3.28 -15.57 -18.45
C GLY A 152 -1.88 -15.48 -19.07
N GLN A 153 -1.27 -14.31 -19.14
CA GLN A 153 0.05 -14.15 -19.72
C GLN A 153 1.15 -14.65 -18.76
N ARG A 154 1.90 -15.67 -19.18
CA ARG A 154 2.99 -16.29 -18.40
C ARG A 154 4.36 -16.19 -19.08
N ARG A 155 4.44 -15.63 -20.28
CA ARG A 155 5.65 -15.52 -21.10
C ARG A 155 5.64 -14.21 -21.89
N PRO A 156 6.79 -13.73 -22.39
CA PRO A 156 6.86 -12.55 -23.23
C PRO A 156 5.87 -12.58 -24.40
N PRO A 157 5.33 -11.44 -24.81
CA PRO A 157 4.38 -11.38 -25.94
C PRO A 157 5.01 -11.75 -27.31
N GLY A 158 6.34 -11.78 -27.39
CA GLY A 158 7.10 -12.01 -28.62
C GLY A 158 7.75 -10.71 -29.12
N GLU A 159 8.92 -10.87 -29.71
CA GLU A 159 9.85 -9.79 -29.99
C GLU A 159 9.22 -8.62 -30.81
N LYS A 160 8.43 -8.96 -31.85
CA LYS A 160 7.76 -7.92 -32.68
C LYS A 160 6.78 -7.07 -31.88
N VAL A 161 5.99 -7.68 -31.00
CA VAL A 161 5.02 -6.95 -30.17
C VAL A 161 5.75 -6.19 -29.07
N GLU A 162 6.78 -6.75 -28.45
CA GLU A 162 7.60 -6.04 -27.46
C GLU A 162 8.22 -4.77 -28.05
N GLN A 163 8.85 -4.87 -29.22
CA GLN A 163 9.46 -3.74 -29.90
C GLN A 163 8.43 -2.67 -30.24
N LEU A 164 7.27 -3.08 -30.76
CA LEU A 164 6.17 -2.18 -31.08
C LEU A 164 5.69 -1.38 -29.84
N LEU A 165 5.53 -2.05 -28.71
CA LEU A 165 5.09 -1.43 -27.45
C LEU A 165 6.16 -0.49 -26.86
N ILE A 166 7.45 -0.87 -26.95
CA ILE A 166 8.57 -0.01 -26.55
C ILE A 166 8.60 1.27 -27.39
N GLU A 167 8.49 1.15 -28.71
CA GLU A 167 8.49 2.28 -29.62
C GLU A 167 7.25 3.17 -29.42
N ARG A 168 6.09 2.57 -29.17
CA ARG A 168 4.88 3.32 -28.84
C ARG A 168 5.08 4.20 -27.62
N GLN A 169 5.61 3.65 -26.53
CA GLN A 169 5.90 4.43 -25.33
C GLN A 169 6.92 5.55 -25.57
N ARG A 170 7.96 5.28 -26.38
CA ARG A 170 9.00 6.26 -26.70
C ARG A 170 8.47 7.41 -27.55
N LEU A 171 7.63 7.12 -28.55
CA LEU A 171 7.15 8.09 -29.52
C LEU A 171 5.86 8.80 -29.10
N ARG A 172 5.00 8.13 -28.36
CA ARG A 172 3.67 8.61 -27.93
C ARG A 172 3.37 8.22 -26.48
N PRO A 173 4.12 8.73 -25.51
CA PRO A 173 3.86 8.44 -24.09
C PRO A 173 2.45 8.90 -23.70
N GLY A 174 1.74 8.09 -22.92
CA GLY A 174 0.39 8.39 -22.46
C GLY A 174 -0.74 8.11 -23.47
N ALA A 175 -0.44 7.66 -24.70
CA ALA A 175 -1.43 7.40 -25.74
C ALA A 175 -1.82 5.92 -25.85
N LEU A 176 -1.85 5.20 -24.73
CA LEU A 176 -2.31 3.80 -24.64
C LEU A 176 -3.14 3.60 -23.38
N VAL A 177 -4.24 2.86 -23.51
CA VAL A 177 -5.01 2.31 -22.38
C VAL A 177 -4.96 0.79 -22.45
N ALA A 178 -4.93 0.12 -21.29
CA ALA A 178 -4.90 -1.34 -21.23
C ALA A 178 -6.20 -1.91 -20.66
N ILE A 179 -6.64 -3.03 -21.22
CA ILE A 179 -7.74 -3.83 -20.71
C ILE A 179 -7.15 -4.96 -19.88
N ASP A 180 -7.65 -5.10 -18.67
CA ASP A 180 -7.33 -6.10 -17.66
C ASP A 180 -5.90 -6.00 -17.12
N CYS A 181 -4.88 -6.20 -17.94
CA CYS A 181 -3.47 -6.14 -17.58
C CYS A 181 -2.66 -5.60 -18.77
N PRO A 182 -1.70 -4.68 -18.58
CA PRO A 182 -0.82 -4.27 -19.67
C PRO A 182 -0.05 -5.47 -20.24
N THR A 183 -0.08 -5.63 -21.56
CA THR A 183 0.61 -6.72 -22.26
C THR A 183 2.11 -6.72 -21.96
N GLY A 184 2.66 -7.87 -21.61
CA GLY A 184 4.08 -8.03 -21.22
C GLY A 184 4.34 -7.88 -19.73
N LEU A 185 3.31 -7.58 -18.92
CA LEU A 185 3.40 -7.47 -17.47
C LEU A 185 2.84 -8.73 -16.78
N CYS A 186 3.52 -9.23 -15.76
CA CYS A 186 3.02 -10.34 -14.95
C CYS A 186 1.96 -9.85 -13.97
N ALA A 187 0.74 -10.37 -14.07
CA ALA A 187 -0.38 -10.00 -13.20
C ALA A 187 -0.17 -10.38 -11.72
N ASP A 188 0.74 -11.30 -11.41
CA ASP A 188 1.00 -11.76 -10.05
C ASP A 188 2.15 -11.00 -9.37
N THR A 189 3.20 -10.65 -10.14
CA THR A 189 4.42 -10.05 -9.60
C THR A 189 4.64 -8.59 -9.99
N GLY A 190 3.92 -8.08 -10.99
CA GLY A 190 4.11 -6.76 -11.55
C GLY A 190 5.43 -6.59 -12.33
N ARG A 191 6.20 -7.66 -12.50
CA ARG A 191 7.46 -7.63 -13.26
C ARG A 191 7.21 -7.81 -14.75
N ARG A 192 8.05 -7.21 -15.58
CA ARG A 192 8.03 -7.48 -17.03
C ARG A 192 8.37 -8.94 -17.29
N LEU A 193 7.64 -9.55 -18.20
CA LEU A 193 7.88 -10.93 -18.65
C LEU A 193 9.01 -11.02 -19.69
N GLY A 194 9.36 -9.91 -20.33
CA GLY A 194 10.40 -9.82 -21.34
C GLY A 194 11.12 -8.48 -21.31
N LYS A 195 11.62 -8.06 -22.49
CA LYS A 195 12.34 -6.79 -22.66
C LYS A 195 11.41 -5.58 -22.63
N GLY A 196 10.17 -5.74 -23.09
CA GLY A 196 9.17 -4.69 -23.19
C GLY A 196 7.79 -5.11 -22.68
N ALA A 197 7.03 -4.14 -22.22
CA ALA A 197 5.63 -4.27 -21.86
C ALA A 197 4.86 -3.02 -22.28
N ALA A 198 3.55 -3.13 -22.46
CA ALA A 198 2.69 -1.99 -22.66
C ALA A 198 2.83 -1.00 -21.49
N THR A 199 2.81 0.29 -21.80
CA THR A 199 2.80 1.35 -20.79
C THR A 199 1.52 2.15 -20.99
N ALA A 200 0.57 1.92 -20.10
CA ALA A 200 -0.76 2.49 -20.18
C ALA A 200 -0.85 3.80 -19.39
N ALA A 201 -1.62 4.75 -19.89
CA ALA A 201 -2.06 5.90 -19.10
C ALA A 201 -3.18 5.50 -18.13
N ILE A 202 -4.01 4.51 -18.52
CA ILE A 202 -5.05 3.92 -17.69
C ILE A 202 -5.06 2.41 -17.93
N THR A 203 -5.15 1.63 -16.86
CA THR A 203 -5.44 0.20 -16.90
C THR A 203 -6.82 -0.07 -16.30
N PHE A 204 -7.73 -0.63 -17.10
CA PHE A 204 -9.06 -1.06 -16.67
C PHE A 204 -9.01 -2.51 -16.19
N CYS A 205 -8.80 -2.71 -14.89
CA CYS A 205 -8.67 -4.02 -14.26
C CYS A 205 -10.05 -4.64 -14.02
N LEU A 206 -10.30 -5.81 -14.59
CA LEU A 206 -11.60 -6.48 -14.55
C LEU A 206 -11.84 -7.26 -13.24
N GLY A 207 -13.01 -7.09 -12.66
CA GLY A 207 -13.47 -7.84 -11.50
C GLY A 207 -12.71 -7.52 -10.21
N LEU A 208 -11.70 -8.32 -9.88
CA LEU A 208 -10.84 -8.16 -8.73
C LEU A 208 -9.49 -7.54 -9.12
N LEU A 209 -8.87 -6.81 -8.18
CA LEU A 209 -7.54 -6.26 -8.38
C LEU A 209 -6.49 -7.38 -8.39
N LYS A 210 -5.67 -7.43 -9.45
CA LYS A 210 -4.54 -8.34 -9.53
C LYS A 210 -3.41 -7.79 -8.68
N GLN A 211 -2.88 -8.60 -7.78
CA GLN A 211 -1.85 -8.16 -6.82
C GLN A 211 -0.60 -7.58 -7.51
N GLY A 212 -0.23 -8.09 -8.70
CA GLY A 212 0.93 -7.60 -9.43
C GLY A 212 0.76 -6.18 -9.97
N LEU A 213 -0.47 -5.74 -10.29
CA LEU A 213 -0.70 -4.42 -10.86
C LEU A 213 -0.46 -3.25 -9.87
N ILE A 214 -0.40 -3.55 -8.59
CA ILE A 214 -0.12 -2.58 -7.52
C ILE A 214 1.27 -2.76 -6.90
N GLN A 215 2.13 -3.60 -7.49
CA GLN A 215 3.54 -3.67 -7.07
C GLN A 215 4.32 -2.46 -7.61
N ASP A 216 5.35 -2.03 -6.87
CA ASP A 216 6.20 -0.91 -7.29
C ASP A 216 6.85 -1.15 -8.65
N SER A 217 7.14 -2.40 -9.01
CA SER A 217 7.65 -2.80 -10.33
C SER A 217 6.67 -2.57 -11.48
N ALA A 218 5.37 -2.51 -11.21
CA ALA A 218 4.33 -2.30 -12.21
C ALA A 218 4.00 -0.82 -12.45
N LEU A 219 4.36 0.07 -11.53
CA LEU A 219 3.96 1.50 -11.56
C LEU A 219 4.26 2.20 -12.87
N ALA A 220 5.42 1.92 -13.49
CA ALA A 220 5.79 2.50 -14.77
C ALA A 220 4.89 2.07 -15.94
N HIS A 221 4.11 1.00 -15.77
CA HIS A 221 3.35 0.37 -16.85
C HIS A 221 1.83 0.48 -16.72
N VAL A 222 1.31 0.55 -15.49
CA VAL A 222 -0.15 0.49 -15.26
C VAL A 222 -0.85 1.85 -15.37
N GLY A 223 -0.13 2.96 -15.21
CA GLY A 223 -0.74 4.28 -15.16
C GLY A 223 -1.80 4.39 -14.06
N ARG A 224 -2.92 5.04 -14.35
CA ARG A 224 -4.05 5.08 -13.43
C ARG A 224 -4.79 3.76 -13.45
N LEU A 225 -4.72 3.00 -12.35
CA LEU A 225 -5.43 1.74 -12.20
C LEU A 225 -6.90 1.99 -11.83
N GLU A 226 -7.82 1.48 -12.64
CA GLU A 226 -9.26 1.56 -12.40
C GLU A 226 -9.88 0.16 -12.38
N ARG A 227 -10.42 -0.26 -11.24
CA ARG A 227 -11.17 -1.51 -11.16
C ARG A 227 -12.53 -1.37 -11.82
N ILE A 228 -12.85 -2.27 -12.73
CA ILE A 228 -14.16 -2.41 -13.35
C ILE A 228 -14.97 -3.44 -12.57
N ASP A 229 -16.02 -2.98 -11.91
CA ASP A 229 -16.88 -3.84 -11.12
C ASP A 229 -17.74 -4.73 -12.02
N LEU A 230 -17.60 -6.05 -11.85
CA LEU A 230 -18.39 -7.05 -12.56
C LEU A 230 -19.54 -7.59 -11.70
N GLY A 231 -19.76 -7.05 -10.51
CA GLY A 231 -20.80 -7.49 -9.58
C GLY A 231 -20.62 -8.96 -9.19
N LEU A 232 -19.39 -9.31 -8.80
CA LEU A 232 -19.07 -10.66 -8.36
C LEU A 232 -19.81 -10.97 -7.04
N PRO A 233 -20.48 -12.12 -6.92
CA PRO A 233 -21.22 -12.49 -5.72
C PRO A 233 -20.27 -12.80 -4.56
N LEU A 234 -20.71 -12.54 -3.32
CA LEU A 234 -19.91 -12.73 -2.12
C LEU A 234 -19.53 -14.20 -1.84
N LEU A 235 -20.44 -15.14 -2.14
CA LEU A 235 -20.23 -16.55 -1.81
C LEU A 235 -18.93 -17.15 -2.40
N PRO A 236 -18.59 -16.99 -3.69
CA PRO A 236 -17.31 -17.43 -4.22
C PRO A 236 -16.10 -16.68 -3.64
N LEU A 237 -16.28 -15.44 -3.17
CA LEU A 237 -15.19 -14.63 -2.59
C LEU A 237 -14.72 -15.18 -1.22
N THR A 238 -15.55 -15.95 -0.53
CA THR A 238 -15.16 -16.61 0.73
C THR A 238 -14.03 -17.61 0.54
N GLY A 239 -13.91 -18.24 -0.63
CA GLY A 239 -12.80 -19.12 -0.99
C GLY A 239 -11.44 -18.41 -1.15
N LEU A 240 -11.42 -17.07 -1.12
CA LEU A 240 -10.21 -16.25 -1.24
C LEU A 240 -9.70 -15.76 0.12
N ALA A 241 -9.91 -16.54 1.19
CA ALA A 241 -9.58 -16.17 2.58
C ALA A 241 -8.11 -15.75 2.77
N ASP A 242 -7.19 -16.34 2.01
CA ASP A 242 -5.74 -16.09 2.13
C ASP A 242 -5.23 -14.92 1.26
N CYS A 243 -6.11 -14.22 0.53
CA CYS A 243 -5.71 -13.08 -0.26
C CYS A 243 -5.33 -11.88 0.60
N ALA A 244 -4.36 -11.10 0.13
CA ALA A 244 -4.07 -9.80 0.69
C ALA A 244 -5.24 -8.83 0.46
N LEU A 245 -5.34 -7.79 1.28
CA LEU A 245 -6.38 -6.76 1.17
C LEU A 245 -5.75 -5.43 0.75
N GLY A 246 -6.29 -4.81 -0.29
CA GLY A 246 -5.94 -3.46 -0.70
C GLY A 246 -6.62 -2.41 0.18
N LEU A 247 -5.88 -1.40 0.60
CA LEU A 247 -6.36 -0.30 1.42
C LEU A 247 -6.33 1.01 0.64
N GLY A 248 -7.46 1.69 0.52
CA GLY A 248 -7.58 2.98 -0.15
C GLY A 248 -8.20 4.05 0.74
N GLY A 249 -8.41 5.26 0.18
CA GLY A 249 -8.89 6.41 0.94
C GLY A 249 -10.22 6.22 1.68
N ARG A 250 -11.08 5.33 1.20
CA ARG A 250 -12.36 5.00 1.87
C ARG A 250 -12.13 4.26 3.19
N ASP A 251 -11.11 3.42 3.26
CA ASP A 251 -10.80 2.62 4.44
C ASP A 251 -10.31 3.47 5.60
N ALA A 252 -9.63 4.57 5.32
CA ALA A 252 -9.24 5.51 6.35
C ALA A 252 -10.43 6.20 7.02
N GLN A 253 -11.55 6.37 6.31
CA GLN A 253 -12.78 6.92 6.87
C GLN A 253 -13.52 5.87 7.71
N SER A 254 -13.64 4.64 7.18
CA SER A 254 -14.26 3.53 7.91
C SER A 254 -13.44 3.13 9.13
N PHE A 255 -12.11 3.25 9.08
CA PHE A 255 -11.24 3.03 10.21
C PHE A 255 -11.53 3.97 11.39
N ALA A 256 -11.85 5.23 11.13
CA ALA A 256 -12.24 6.19 12.17
C ALA A 256 -13.55 5.80 12.89
N ALA A 257 -14.43 5.07 12.19
CA ALA A 257 -15.70 4.54 12.75
C ALA A 257 -15.55 3.13 13.33
N TRP A 258 -14.46 2.44 13.03
CA TRP A 258 -14.19 1.08 13.50
C TRP A 258 -13.84 1.07 14.99
N GLY A 259 -14.56 0.28 15.77
CA GLY A 259 -14.36 0.20 17.23
C GLY A 259 -13.10 -0.57 17.69
N GLY A 260 -12.21 -0.91 16.76
CA GLY A 260 -10.97 -1.66 17.02
C GLY A 260 -11.16 -3.19 17.07
N PRO A 261 -10.06 -3.94 17.16
CA PRO A 261 -10.09 -5.39 17.28
C PRO A 261 -10.88 -5.81 18.53
N SER A 262 -11.70 -6.85 18.39
CA SER A 262 -12.45 -7.44 19.53
C SER A 262 -13.41 -6.48 20.24
N GLY A 263 -13.88 -5.42 19.57
CA GLY A 263 -14.79 -4.45 20.17
C GLY A 263 -14.14 -3.48 21.16
N SER A 264 -12.80 -3.41 21.17
CA SER A 264 -12.09 -2.39 21.96
C SER A 264 -12.33 -1.00 21.36
N HIS A 265 -12.91 -0.10 22.13
CA HIS A 265 -13.24 1.27 21.73
C HIS A 265 -12.01 2.20 21.63
N TRP A 266 -10.86 1.69 21.16
CA TRP A 266 -9.61 2.45 21.10
C TRP A 266 -9.67 3.70 20.19
N GLN A 267 -10.66 3.78 19.31
CA GLN A 267 -10.92 4.92 18.42
C GLN A 267 -12.15 5.76 18.80
N GLY A 268 -12.93 5.28 19.74
CA GLY A 268 -14.01 6.09 20.30
C GLY A 268 -13.46 7.40 20.87
N PRO A 269 -14.30 8.41 21.10
CA PRO A 269 -13.89 9.54 21.90
C PRO A 269 -13.28 8.96 23.18
N PRO A 270 -12.10 9.46 23.62
CA PRO A 270 -11.49 8.96 24.83
C PRO A 270 -12.52 9.05 25.97
N ASP A 271 -12.57 8.05 26.83
CA ASP A 271 -13.38 8.13 28.02
C ASP A 271 -13.10 9.49 28.66
N PRO A 272 -14.12 10.31 28.91
CA PRO A 272 -13.95 11.61 29.53
C PRO A 272 -13.19 11.55 30.87
N ALA A 273 -13.21 10.38 31.53
CA ALA A 273 -12.49 10.13 32.77
C ALA A 273 -11.09 9.54 32.55
N ALA A 274 -10.69 9.19 31.33
CA ALA A 274 -9.42 8.53 31.06
C ALA A 274 -8.23 9.43 31.42
N SER A 275 -7.35 8.92 32.27
CA SER A 275 -6.08 9.58 32.59
C SER A 275 -5.15 9.54 31.38
N LYS A 276 -4.12 10.43 31.38
CA LYS A 276 -3.08 10.41 30.34
C LYS A 276 -2.38 9.05 30.21
N TYR A 277 -2.35 8.27 31.26
CA TYR A 277 -1.70 6.96 31.30
C TYR A 277 -2.54 5.84 30.63
N GLU A 278 -3.85 5.93 30.72
CA GLU A 278 -4.76 5.03 30.03
C GLU A 278 -4.78 5.28 28.52
N ARG A 279 -4.32 6.44 28.06
CA ARG A 279 -4.19 6.78 26.65
C ARG A 279 -2.86 6.33 26.02
N GLY A 280 -2.09 5.48 26.69
CA GLY A 280 -0.84 4.90 26.23
C GLY A 280 0.40 5.72 26.56
N ARG A 281 1.49 5.03 26.85
CA ARG A 281 2.81 5.57 27.22
C ARG A 281 3.83 5.11 26.21
N LEU A 282 4.41 6.04 25.48
CA LEU A 282 5.41 5.77 24.46
C LEU A 282 6.75 6.36 24.85
N LEU A 283 7.81 5.56 24.76
CA LEU A 283 9.20 6.02 24.74
C LEU A 283 9.73 6.03 23.31
N VAL A 284 10.31 7.15 22.89
CA VAL A 284 11.01 7.30 21.61
C VAL A 284 12.50 7.39 21.88
N VAL A 285 13.27 6.45 21.32
CA VAL A 285 14.73 6.42 21.34
C VAL A 285 15.21 6.76 19.93
N ALA A 286 15.66 7.98 19.71
CA ALA A 286 15.91 8.53 18.38
C ALA A 286 16.97 9.63 18.37
N GLY A 287 17.52 9.88 17.19
CA GLY A 287 18.46 10.96 16.92
C GLY A 287 19.91 10.63 17.27
N SER A 288 20.81 11.38 16.67
CA SER A 288 22.24 11.41 16.93
C SER A 288 22.77 12.81 16.61
N CYS A 289 24.05 13.08 16.84
CA CYS A 289 24.67 14.35 16.48
C CYS A 289 24.47 14.69 15.00
N ARG A 290 24.52 13.68 14.14
CA ARG A 290 24.33 13.81 12.68
C ARG A 290 22.88 13.92 12.26
N PHE A 291 21.97 13.15 12.90
CA PHE A 291 20.56 13.03 12.51
C PHE A 291 19.61 13.62 13.55
N ARG A 292 19.88 14.85 13.96
CA ARG A 292 19.09 15.56 14.98
C ARG A 292 17.61 15.68 14.60
N GLY A 293 17.34 15.97 13.32
CA GLY A 293 15.98 16.13 12.81
C GLY A 293 15.12 14.88 12.90
N ALA A 294 15.71 13.67 12.83
CA ALA A 294 14.99 12.41 12.92
C ALA A 294 14.28 12.25 14.27
N ALA A 295 14.93 12.64 15.39
CA ALA A 295 14.29 12.62 16.70
C ALA A 295 13.07 13.55 16.75
N HIS A 296 13.19 14.78 16.23
CA HIS A 296 12.08 15.73 16.19
C HIS A 296 10.91 15.20 15.35
N LEU A 297 11.19 14.65 14.16
CA LEU A 297 10.17 14.11 13.25
C LEU A 297 9.46 12.90 13.84
N ALA A 298 10.19 11.97 14.46
CA ALA A 298 9.61 10.82 15.15
C ALA A 298 8.72 11.24 16.32
N LEU A 299 9.17 12.20 17.12
CA LEU A 299 8.39 12.75 18.24
C LEU A 299 7.16 13.52 17.76
N ALA A 300 7.27 14.28 16.66
CA ALA A 300 6.13 14.95 16.05
C ALA A 300 5.07 13.96 15.54
N GLY A 301 5.50 12.89 14.88
CA GLY A 301 4.62 11.77 14.47
C GLY A 301 3.96 11.10 15.66
N ALA A 302 4.72 10.79 16.70
CA ALA A 302 4.22 10.20 17.94
C ALA A 302 3.19 11.09 18.64
N SER A 303 3.47 12.40 18.73
CA SER A 303 2.55 13.39 19.28
C SER A 303 1.23 13.43 18.50
N ALA A 304 1.29 13.37 17.17
CA ALA A 304 0.13 13.38 16.29
C ALA A 304 -0.80 12.18 16.50
N SER A 305 -0.30 11.06 17.03
CA SER A 305 -1.13 9.87 17.35
C SER A 305 -2.12 10.10 18.49
N GLY A 306 -1.88 11.14 19.33
CA GLY A 306 -2.67 11.42 20.52
C GLY A 306 -2.40 10.46 21.68
N CYS A 307 -1.24 9.78 21.73
CA CYS A 307 -0.84 9.02 22.92
C CYS A 307 -0.73 9.93 24.14
N GLY A 308 -1.11 9.42 25.30
CA GLY A 308 -1.31 10.25 26.50
C GLY A 308 -0.03 10.66 27.21
N SER A 309 1.05 9.89 27.10
CA SER A 309 2.37 10.18 27.68
C SER A 309 3.47 9.86 26.66
N LEU A 310 4.19 10.89 26.28
CA LEU A 310 5.30 10.79 25.33
C LEU A 310 6.61 11.09 26.05
N GLN A 311 7.53 10.15 26.02
CA GLN A 311 8.86 10.24 26.60
C GLN A 311 9.92 10.13 25.51
N ALA A 312 11.09 10.72 25.73
CA ALA A 312 12.21 10.70 24.81
C ALA A 312 13.51 10.33 25.50
N SER A 313 14.27 9.40 24.90
CA SER A 313 15.70 9.16 25.17
C SER A 313 16.46 9.53 23.91
N ILE A 314 17.13 10.67 23.94
CA ILE A 314 17.71 11.38 22.78
C ILE A 314 19.08 11.91 23.14
N PRO A 315 19.90 12.36 22.16
CA PRO A 315 21.17 13.02 22.46
C PRO A 315 21.02 14.15 23.49
N VAL A 316 21.97 14.23 24.42
CA VAL A 316 21.91 15.23 25.51
C VAL A 316 21.83 16.66 24.99
N GLU A 317 22.45 16.94 23.84
CA GLU A 317 22.43 18.25 23.19
C GLU A 317 21.02 18.63 22.70
N LEU A 318 20.23 17.63 22.25
CA LEU A 318 18.84 17.82 21.83
C LEU A 318 17.89 17.91 23.03
N ALA A 319 18.19 17.14 24.07
CA ALA A 319 17.39 17.10 25.29
C ALA A 319 17.25 18.48 25.93
N ASN A 320 18.32 19.29 25.89
CA ASN A 320 18.35 20.63 26.46
C ASN A 320 17.39 21.63 25.78
N ASP A 321 17.13 21.45 24.48
CA ASP A 321 16.34 22.37 23.66
C ASP A 321 14.96 21.86 23.28
N LEU A 322 14.65 20.58 23.56
CA LEU A 322 13.41 19.91 23.13
C LEU A 322 12.16 20.66 23.61
N TRP A 323 12.18 21.22 24.79
CA TRP A 323 11.06 21.97 25.38
C TRP A 323 10.61 23.16 24.52
N THR A 324 11.50 23.71 23.70
CA THR A 324 11.20 24.90 22.86
C THR A 324 10.28 24.55 21.68
N VAL A 325 10.30 23.27 21.22
CA VAL A 325 9.56 22.80 20.05
C VAL A 325 8.47 21.78 20.40
N LEU A 326 8.69 20.96 21.43
CA LEU A 326 7.75 19.94 21.90
C LEU A 326 7.66 19.95 23.45
N PRO A 327 7.06 21.00 24.06
CA PRO A 327 7.06 21.20 25.51
C PRO A 327 6.32 20.14 26.31
N HIS A 328 5.48 19.32 25.65
CA HIS A 328 4.72 18.24 26.27
C HIS A 328 5.48 16.90 26.31
N VAL A 329 6.64 16.80 25.67
CA VAL A 329 7.48 15.60 25.68
C VAL A 329 8.37 15.61 26.92
N VAL A 330 8.34 14.51 27.67
CA VAL A 330 9.21 14.35 28.84
C VAL A 330 10.54 13.75 28.40
N VAL A 331 11.63 14.47 28.58
CA VAL A 331 12.97 13.91 28.41
C VAL A 331 13.22 12.91 29.54
N ARG A 332 13.29 11.63 29.20
CA ARG A 332 13.59 10.58 30.16
C ARG A 332 15.09 10.49 30.43
N GLN A 333 15.87 10.47 29.34
CA GLN A 333 17.33 10.45 29.39
C GLN A 333 17.93 11.28 28.28
N GLY A 334 18.99 12.03 28.61
CA GLY A 334 19.95 12.52 27.65
C GLY A 334 21.03 11.44 27.47
N LEU A 335 21.13 10.88 26.27
CA LEU A 335 22.11 9.86 25.95
C LEU A 335 23.36 10.47 25.29
N GLY A 336 24.52 9.85 25.52
CA GLY A 336 25.74 10.22 24.82
C GLY A 336 25.58 9.96 23.32
N ALA A 337 26.11 10.87 22.49
CA ALA A 337 26.14 10.70 21.05
C ALA A 337 27.41 11.30 20.47
N THR A 338 28.02 10.64 19.49
CA THR A 338 29.17 11.16 18.75
C THR A 338 28.83 11.29 17.27
N GLU A 339 29.58 12.12 16.55
CA GLU A 339 29.37 12.28 15.09
C GLU A 339 29.66 10.99 14.31
N THR A 340 30.55 10.14 14.83
CA THR A 340 31.02 8.93 14.16
C THR A 340 30.38 7.63 14.65
N GLU A 341 29.77 7.62 15.84
CA GLU A 341 29.33 6.40 16.52
C GLU A 341 27.81 6.32 16.75
N GLY A 342 27.12 7.39 16.47
CA GLY A 342 25.68 7.50 16.73
C GLY A 342 25.34 7.62 18.21
N LEU A 343 24.12 7.24 18.57
CA LEU A 343 23.57 7.28 19.92
C LEU A 343 24.11 6.10 20.74
N ASP A 344 24.60 6.36 21.95
CA ASP A 344 25.07 5.35 22.89
C ASP A 344 23.87 4.69 23.60
N LEU A 345 23.59 3.43 23.25
CA LEU A 345 22.51 2.67 23.87
C LEU A 345 22.95 1.94 25.16
N ALA A 346 24.24 1.90 25.49
CA ALA A 346 24.71 1.26 26.73
C ALA A 346 24.10 1.90 27.99
N ALA A 347 23.85 3.19 27.92
CA ALA A 347 23.21 3.95 28.98
C ALA A 347 21.67 3.93 28.95
N LEU A 348 21.06 3.25 27.97
CA LEU A 348 19.59 3.14 27.89
C LEU A 348 19.06 2.29 29.04
N GLU A 349 18.25 2.90 29.89
CA GLU A 349 17.59 2.20 30.99
C GLU A 349 16.08 2.09 30.69
N LEU A 350 15.61 0.84 30.60
CA LEU A 350 14.19 0.53 30.54
C LEU A 350 13.65 0.05 31.90
N ASP A 351 14.53 -0.28 32.84
CA ASP A 351 14.17 -0.69 34.19
C ASP A 351 13.56 0.46 35.01
N GLY A 352 12.65 0.15 35.94
CA GLY A 352 11.94 1.14 36.75
C GLY A 352 10.86 1.91 36.00
N VAL A 353 10.58 1.53 34.75
CA VAL A 353 9.48 2.05 33.96
C VAL A 353 8.23 1.27 34.30
N GLU A 354 7.59 1.65 35.36
CA GLU A 354 6.22 1.19 35.57
C GLU A 354 5.42 1.53 34.30
N ARG A 355 5.26 0.50 33.46
CA ARG A 355 4.27 0.44 32.38
C ARG A 355 4.52 1.36 31.15
N LEU A 356 5.62 1.20 30.44
CA LEU A 356 5.62 1.61 29.03
C LEU A 356 4.71 0.64 28.24
N ASP A 357 3.86 1.21 27.40
CA ASP A 357 3.01 0.44 26.50
C ASP A 357 3.74 0.16 25.18
N ALA A 358 4.63 1.10 24.75
CA ALA A 358 5.45 0.94 23.56
C ALA A 358 6.81 1.63 23.67
N VAL A 359 7.77 1.12 22.91
CA VAL A 359 9.08 1.72 22.65
C VAL A 359 9.27 1.82 21.13
N LEU A 360 9.65 3.00 20.63
CA LEU A 360 10.19 3.20 19.29
C LEU A 360 11.70 3.32 19.39
N LEU A 361 12.43 2.49 18.66
CA LEU A 361 13.89 2.57 18.55
C LEU A 361 14.31 2.69 17.09
N GLY A 362 15.13 3.70 16.77
CA GLY A 362 15.89 3.67 15.53
C GLY A 362 15.95 4.93 14.70
N PRO A 363 14.93 5.79 14.59
CA PRO A 363 15.02 6.99 13.75
C PRO A 363 16.28 7.79 14.04
N GLY A 364 17.26 7.77 13.12
CA GLY A 364 18.48 8.56 13.16
C GLY A 364 19.45 8.30 14.32
N ILE A 365 19.38 7.13 14.98
CA ILE A 365 20.32 6.81 16.08
C ILE A 365 21.76 6.59 15.59
N GLY A 366 21.99 6.41 14.28
CA GLY A 366 23.28 6.12 13.69
C GLY A 366 23.76 4.69 13.95
N LEU A 367 24.81 4.29 13.24
CA LEU A 367 25.46 2.98 13.41
C LEU A 367 26.72 3.13 14.25
N PRO A 368 27.05 2.17 15.14
CA PRO A 368 28.33 2.17 15.84
C PRO A 368 29.47 2.02 14.83
N ASN A 369 30.56 2.76 15.04
CA ASN A 369 31.73 2.67 14.19
C ASN A 369 32.54 1.41 14.54
N PRO A 370 32.73 0.45 13.60
CA PRO A 370 33.47 -0.77 13.88
C PRO A 370 34.97 -0.56 14.19
N LYS A 371 35.49 0.66 13.99
CA LYS A 371 36.90 1.00 14.25
C LYS A 371 37.16 1.63 15.62
N ASN A 372 36.11 1.98 16.36
CA ASN A 372 36.25 2.63 17.66
C ASN A 372 35.90 1.68 18.81
N THR A 373 36.34 2.05 20.01
CA THR A 373 36.23 1.32 21.27
C THR A 373 34.82 1.04 21.78
N PHE A 374 33.77 1.53 21.11
CA PHE A 374 32.40 1.08 21.31
C PHE A 374 32.24 -0.31 20.69
N SER A 375 32.45 -1.30 21.52
CA SER A 375 32.24 -2.69 21.17
C SER A 375 30.74 -2.94 20.86
N PRO A 376 30.39 -3.87 19.95
CA PRO A 376 29.02 -4.42 19.87
C PRO A 376 28.49 -4.89 21.22
N ALA A 377 29.38 -5.17 22.19
CA ALA A 377 29.02 -5.44 23.58
C ALA A 377 28.40 -4.23 24.31
N SER A 378 28.59 -2.98 23.85
CA SER A 378 27.99 -1.81 24.52
C SER A 378 26.47 -1.77 24.36
N ASP A 379 25.91 -2.21 23.23
CA ASP A 379 24.46 -2.25 23.01
C ASP A 379 23.80 -3.51 23.61
N ALA A 380 24.56 -4.49 24.09
CA ALA A 380 24.04 -5.80 24.53
C ALA A 380 22.99 -5.67 25.66
N SER A 381 23.27 -4.81 26.64
CA SER A 381 22.33 -4.55 27.75
C SER A 381 21.00 -3.96 27.26
N ALA A 382 21.07 -3.01 26.33
CA ALA A 382 19.86 -2.44 25.75
C ALA A 382 19.01 -3.47 24.99
N TRP A 383 19.68 -4.33 24.19
CA TRP A 383 18.99 -5.40 23.46
C TRP A 383 18.43 -6.48 24.40
N GLU A 384 19.08 -6.77 25.52
CA GLU A 384 18.56 -7.66 26.55
C GLU A 384 17.29 -7.09 27.19
N GLN A 385 17.32 -5.82 27.63
CA GLN A 385 16.17 -5.13 28.17
C GLN A 385 15.00 -5.04 27.15
N LEU A 386 15.30 -4.70 25.88
CA LEU A 386 14.32 -4.68 24.81
C LEU A 386 13.75 -6.08 24.54
N GLY A 387 14.56 -7.14 24.66
CA GLY A 387 14.14 -8.52 24.53
C GLY A 387 13.10 -8.93 25.60
N ALA A 388 13.34 -8.52 26.83
CA ALA A 388 12.47 -8.79 28.00
C ALA A 388 11.22 -7.88 28.05
N PHE A 389 11.23 -6.75 27.34
CA PHE A 389 10.14 -5.79 27.35
C PHE A 389 8.84 -6.38 26.77
N GLU A 390 7.78 -6.45 27.57
CA GLU A 390 6.49 -7.05 27.21
C GLU A 390 5.57 -6.13 26.39
N GLY A 391 5.89 -4.83 26.32
CA GLY A 391 5.16 -3.87 25.50
C GLY A 391 5.49 -3.99 24.01
N LEU A 392 4.87 -3.15 23.21
CA LEU A 392 5.14 -3.06 21.77
C LEU A 392 6.53 -2.45 21.52
N LEU A 393 7.36 -3.15 20.76
CA LEU A 393 8.60 -2.60 20.21
C LEU A 393 8.40 -2.27 18.73
N VAL A 394 8.67 -1.01 18.36
CA VAL A 394 8.71 -0.58 16.96
C VAL A 394 10.17 -0.33 16.59
N LEU A 395 10.66 -1.02 15.56
CA LEU A 395 12.02 -0.84 15.03
C LEU A 395 11.97 -0.21 13.65
N ASP A 396 12.71 0.89 13.48
CA ASP A 396 12.83 1.61 12.21
C ASP A 396 14.29 2.00 11.95
N ALA A 397 14.62 2.27 10.71
CA ALA A 397 15.89 2.86 10.28
C ALA A 397 17.14 2.19 10.93
N ASP A 398 17.93 2.95 11.69
CA ASP A 398 19.16 2.43 12.29
C ASP A 398 18.91 1.42 13.42
N GLY A 399 17.71 1.38 14.00
CA GLY A 399 17.31 0.30 14.89
C GLY A 399 17.28 -1.06 14.18
N LEU A 400 16.75 -1.11 12.95
CA LEU A 400 16.79 -2.29 12.09
C LEU A 400 18.20 -2.62 11.63
N ASN A 401 18.97 -1.60 11.25
CA ASN A 401 20.35 -1.77 10.80
C ASN A 401 21.25 -2.30 11.93
N ARG A 402 21.09 -1.80 13.17
CA ARG A 402 21.81 -2.30 14.34
C ARG A 402 21.40 -3.74 14.68
N LEU A 403 20.10 -4.07 14.60
CA LEU A 403 19.64 -5.44 14.79
C LEU A 403 20.24 -6.38 13.75
N ALA A 404 20.27 -6.00 12.47
CA ALA A 404 20.88 -6.79 11.39
C ALA A 404 22.40 -6.95 11.53
N GLY A 405 23.07 -5.99 12.17
CA GLY A 405 24.52 -5.99 12.42
C GLY A 405 24.97 -6.77 13.65
N GLN A 406 24.06 -7.26 14.49
CA GLN A 406 24.37 -8.06 15.66
C GLN A 406 24.90 -9.44 15.24
N ASP A 407 26.11 -9.71 15.65
CA ASP A 407 27.02 -10.81 15.41
C ASP A 407 26.53 -11.98 14.54
N HIS A 408 26.89 -11.94 13.25
CA HIS A 408 26.51 -12.93 12.24
C HIS A 408 27.34 -14.22 12.25
N GLN A 409 28.02 -14.55 13.34
CA GLN A 409 28.62 -15.90 13.47
C GLN A 409 27.53 -16.99 13.55
N GLN A 410 26.26 -16.59 13.80
CA GLN A 410 25.10 -17.46 13.63
C GLN A 410 24.12 -16.75 12.68
N SER A 411 23.88 -17.35 11.53
CA SER A 411 22.98 -16.84 10.46
C SER A 411 21.54 -16.50 10.91
N ASP A 412 21.17 -16.80 12.15
CA ASP A 412 19.87 -16.60 12.75
C ASP A 412 19.83 -15.57 13.90
N GLY A 413 20.92 -14.86 14.20
CA GLY A 413 21.02 -14.00 15.38
C GLY A 413 19.86 -13.02 15.54
N ALA A 414 19.59 -12.18 14.53
CA ALA A 414 18.50 -11.19 14.54
C ALA A 414 17.11 -11.86 14.57
N LEU A 415 16.88 -12.89 13.73
CA LEU A 415 15.60 -13.59 13.66
C LEU A 415 15.32 -14.38 14.94
N ALA A 416 16.33 -15.03 15.50
CA ALA A 416 16.20 -15.75 16.76
C ALA A 416 15.91 -14.79 17.93
N TRP A 417 16.51 -13.60 17.93
CA TRP A 417 16.22 -12.57 18.92
C TRP A 417 14.77 -12.09 18.81
N LEU A 418 14.29 -11.77 17.59
CA LEU A 418 12.90 -11.36 17.34
C LEU A 418 11.88 -12.41 17.82
N ARG A 419 12.12 -13.69 17.50
CA ARG A 419 11.25 -14.81 17.93
C ARG A 419 11.19 -15.01 19.44
N ARG A 420 12.27 -14.68 20.15
CA ARG A 420 12.35 -14.83 21.62
C ARG A 420 11.81 -13.65 22.39
N ARG A 421 11.49 -12.56 21.73
CA ARG A 421 10.92 -11.39 22.42
C ARG A 421 9.66 -11.73 23.17
N SER A 422 9.54 -11.17 24.38
CA SER A 422 8.37 -11.37 25.25
C SER A 422 7.13 -10.59 24.78
N GLY A 423 7.33 -9.46 24.10
CA GLY A 423 6.26 -8.58 23.63
C GLY A 423 6.13 -8.53 22.10
N PRO A 424 5.02 -7.94 21.60
CA PRO A 424 4.80 -7.76 20.18
C PRO A 424 5.86 -6.83 19.54
N THR A 425 6.14 -7.06 18.26
CA THR A 425 7.13 -6.26 17.53
C THR A 425 6.58 -5.83 16.17
N TRP A 426 6.79 -4.57 15.82
CA TRP A 426 6.56 -4.01 14.50
C TRP A 426 7.90 -3.60 13.87
N LEU A 427 8.17 -4.05 12.67
CA LEU A 427 9.31 -3.67 11.86
C LEU A 427 8.84 -2.81 10.71
N THR A 428 9.52 -1.68 10.45
CA THR A 428 9.13 -0.75 9.40
C THR A 428 10.27 -0.50 8.39
N PRO A 429 10.85 -1.55 7.78
CA PRO A 429 11.96 -1.42 6.87
C PRO A 429 11.55 -0.76 5.53
N HIS A 430 12.45 0.03 4.94
CA HIS A 430 12.48 0.23 3.50
C HIS A 430 13.19 -0.94 2.82
N GLN A 431 13.15 -1.02 1.47
CA GLN A 431 13.71 -2.15 0.71
C GLN A 431 15.17 -2.48 1.08
N GLY A 432 16.02 -1.46 1.28
CA GLY A 432 17.43 -1.68 1.64
C GLY A 432 17.64 -2.23 3.05
N GLU A 433 16.83 -1.81 4.03
CA GLU A 433 16.82 -2.34 5.41
C GLU A 433 16.26 -3.76 5.42
N PHE A 434 15.20 -4.00 4.64
CA PHE A 434 14.62 -5.33 4.46
C PHE A 434 15.64 -6.33 3.91
N ALA A 435 16.37 -5.95 2.85
CA ALA A 435 17.38 -6.81 2.23
C ALA A 435 18.55 -7.13 3.17
N ARG A 436 18.91 -6.23 4.10
CA ARG A 436 19.94 -6.50 5.12
C ARG A 436 19.45 -7.46 6.19
N LEU A 437 18.19 -7.30 6.64
CA LEU A 437 17.61 -8.14 7.70
C LEU A 437 17.16 -9.52 7.18
N PHE A 438 16.68 -9.57 5.93
CA PHE A 438 16.13 -10.77 5.28
C PHE A 438 16.78 -10.99 3.89
N PRO A 439 18.11 -11.20 3.80
CA PRO A 439 18.81 -11.25 2.51
C PRO A 439 18.30 -12.36 1.59
N HIS A 440 17.87 -13.49 2.13
CA HIS A 440 17.31 -14.62 1.38
C HIS A 440 15.91 -14.39 0.82
N LEU A 441 15.22 -13.32 1.25
CA LEU A 441 13.88 -12.96 0.79
C LEU A 441 13.87 -11.75 -0.16
N ALA A 442 15.01 -11.06 -0.33
CA ALA A 442 15.08 -9.79 -1.03
C ALA A 442 14.68 -9.87 -2.52
N GLU A 443 14.89 -11.03 -3.16
CA GLU A 443 14.56 -11.26 -4.56
C GLU A 443 13.13 -11.76 -4.81
N LEU A 444 12.41 -12.13 -3.77
CA LEU A 444 11.01 -12.54 -3.89
C LEU A 444 10.09 -11.36 -4.26
N PRO A 445 8.90 -11.63 -4.81
CA PRO A 445 7.86 -10.61 -4.92
C PRO A 445 7.53 -10.00 -3.56
N ALA A 446 7.33 -8.68 -3.50
CA ALA A 446 7.27 -7.94 -2.23
C ALA A 446 6.18 -8.43 -1.27
N LEU A 447 5.00 -8.82 -1.77
CA LEU A 447 3.92 -9.40 -0.95
C LEU A 447 4.32 -10.75 -0.33
N GLU A 448 5.00 -11.60 -1.09
CA GLU A 448 5.49 -12.90 -0.65
C GLU A 448 6.65 -12.73 0.32
N ALA A 449 7.61 -11.86 -0.02
CA ALA A 449 8.75 -11.54 0.83
C ALA A 449 8.32 -11.01 2.20
N SER A 450 7.37 -10.08 2.23
CA SER A 450 6.87 -9.50 3.48
C SER A 450 6.17 -10.52 4.37
N LEU A 451 5.38 -11.43 3.78
CA LEU A 451 4.74 -12.52 4.53
C LEU A 451 5.76 -13.49 5.09
N ALA A 452 6.70 -13.96 4.25
CA ALA A 452 7.75 -14.88 4.67
C ALA A 452 8.61 -14.27 5.78
N ALA A 453 8.93 -12.98 5.70
CA ALA A 453 9.65 -12.25 6.74
C ALA A 453 8.86 -12.22 8.05
N ALA A 454 7.58 -11.83 8.01
CA ALA A 454 6.74 -11.76 9.20
C ALA A 454 6.63 -13.13 9.90
N GLN A 455 6.40 -14.20 9.14
CA GLN A 455 6.31 -15.56 9.65
C GLN A 455 7.65 -16.06 10.20
N SER A 456 8.76 -15.73 9.53
CA SER A 456 10.09 -16.16 9.95
C SER A 456 10.56 -15.50 11.24
N CYS A 457 10.19 -14.25 11.50
CA CYS A 457 10.63 -13.51 12.69
C CYS A 457 9.57 -13.36 13.79
N GLY A 458 8.30 -13.72 13.54
CA GLY A 458 7.20 -13.56 14.50
C GLY A 458 6.77 -12.12 14.73
N ALA A 459 7.21 -11.17 13.88
CA ALA A 459 6.88 -9.75 13.99
C ALA A 459 5.97 -9.30 12.85
N THR A 460 5.19 -8.24 13.07
CA THR A 460 4.48 -7.58 11.97
C THR A 460 5.48 -6.73 11.18
N VAL A 461 5.52 -6.91 9.86
CA VAL A 461 6.44 -6.22 8.96
C VAL A 461 5.66 -5.23 8.09
N LEU A 462 6.05 -3.95 8.12
CA LEU A 462 5.64 -2.93 7.17
C LEU A 462 6.81 -2.67 6.22
N LEU A 463 6.76 -3.24 5.03
CA LEU A 463 7.72 -2.95 3.96
C LEU A 463 7.33 -1.63 3.28
N LYS A 464 8.15 -0.60 3.50
CA LYS A 464 7.93 0.73 2.91
C LYS A 464 8.22 0.72 1.41
N GLY A 465 7.29 1.22 0.61
CA GLY A 465 7.37 1.37 -0.83
C GLY A 465 6.36 2.42 -1.29
N ALA A 466 6.24 2.62 -2.60
CA ALA A 466 5.19 3.49 -3.16
C ALA A 466 3.80 2.96 -2.76
N HIS A 467 3.63 1.64 -2.83
CA HIS A 467 2.48 0.90 -2.30
C HIS A 467 2.95 0.04 -1.12
N SER A 468 3.12 0.64 0.05
CA SER A 468 3.60 -0.07 1.25
C SER A 468 2.78 -1.32 1.56
N ILE A 469 3.45 -2.37 2.01
CA ILE A 469 2.87 -3.68 2.33
C ILE A 469 3.00 -3.94 3.83
N ILE A 470 1.94 -4.42 4.44
CA ILE A 470 1.94 -4.84 5.84
C ILE A 470 1.60 -6.33 5.87
N ALA A 471 2.44 -7.11 6.55
CA ALA A 471 2.25 -8.54 6.74
C ALA A 471 2.33 -8.90 8.21
N ALA A 472 1.38 -9.70 8.68
CA ALA A 472 1.33 -10.23 10.03
C ALA A 472 1.82 -11.69 10.07
N PRO A 473 2.36 -12.17 11.20
CA PRO A 473 2.83 -13.55 11.33
C PRO A 473 1.71 -14.59 11.15
N ASP A 474 0.47 -14.20 11.41
CA ASP A 474 -0.73 -15.06 11.27
C ASP A 474 -1.21 -15.24 9.82
N GLY A 475 -0.51 -14.62 8.84
CA GLY A 475 -0.82 -14.75 7.40
C GLY A 475 -1.61 -13.60 6.81
N ARG A 476 -2.18 -12.71 7.64
CA ARG A 476 -2.91 -11.54 7.16
C ARG A 476 -1.95 -10.55 6.47
N ARG A 477 -2.40 -9.97 5.36
CA ARG A 477 -1.61 -9.01 4.55
C ARG A 477 -2.48 -7.87 4.07
N TRP A 478 -1.91 -6.68 4.08
CA TRP A 478 -2.53 -5.46 3.54
C TRP A 478 -1.55 -4.75 2.64
N GLN A 479 -2.05 -4.09 1.60
CA GLN A 479 -1.24 -3.27 0.72
C GLN A 479 -1.96 -1.96 0.42
N LEU A 480 -1.25 -0.84 0.50
CA LEU A 480 -1.81 0.46 0.14
C LEU A 480 -2.03 0.53 -1.36
N LEU A 481 -3.21 1.02 -1.79
CA LEU A 481 -3.58 1.16 -3.19
C LEU A 481 -3.20 2.51 -3.80
N GLU A 482 -2.83 3.48 -2.96
CA GLU A 482 -2.53 4.84 -3.38
C GLU A 482 -1.03 5.12 -3.19
N ALA A 483 -0.38 5.53 -4.28
CA ALA A 483 0.98 6.04 -4.27
C ALA A 483 0.99 7.55 -4.53
N CYS A 484 1.78 8.28 -3.76
CA CYS A 484 1.99 9.70 -3.98
C CYS A 484 3.49 9.98 -4.10
N PRO A 485 4.02 10.25 -5.32
CA PRO A 485 5.45 10.50 -5.52
C PRO A 485 6.00 11.66 -4.68
N ALA A 486 5.18 12.66 -4.38
CA ALA A 486 5.58 13.81 -3.56
C ALA A 486 5.88 13.44 -2.09
N VAL A 487 5.45 12.27 -1.64
CA VAL A 487 5.70 11.72 -0.30
C VAL A 487 7.01 10.94 -0.22
N ALA A 488 7.67 10.66 -1.34
CA ALA A 488 8.99 10.04 -1.38
C ALA A 488 10.08 11.05 -0.96
N ARG A 489 10.12 11.38 0.34
CA ARG A 489 11.03 12.40 0.91
C ARG A 489 11.63 11.92 2.23
N ALA A 490 12.89 12.29 2.46
CA ALA A 490 13.58 12.04 3.73
C ALA A 490 12.81 12.63 4.91
N GLY A 491 12.76 11.92 6.02
CA GLY A 491 12.08 12.30 7.25
C GLY A 491 10.61 11.86 7.35
N LEU A 492 9.97 11.47 6.25
CA LEU A 492 8.60 10.95 6.30
C LEU A 492 8.51 9.56 6.93
N GLY A 493 9.57 8.74 6.79
CA GLY A 493 9.69 7.47 7.51
C GLY A 493 9.72 7.68 9.03
N ASP A 494 10.46 8.69 9.50
CA ASP A 494 10.56 9.00 10.94
C ASP A 494 9.18 9.42 11.50
N VAL A 495 8.44 10.25 10.74
CA VAL A 495 7.06 10.64 11.11
C VAL A 495 6.13 9.42 11.17
N LEU A 496 6.21 8.52 10.17
CA LEU A 496 5.43 7.29 10.14
C LEU A 496 5.75 6.39 11.33
N ALA A 497 7.03 6.16 11.61
CA ALA A 497 7.46 5.31 12.72
C ALA A 497 6.96 5.85 14.07
N GLY A 498 7.07 7.16 14.28
CA GLY A 498 6.55 7.84 15.47
C GLY A 498 5.02 7.71 15.59
N TYR A 499 4.30 7.99 14.52
CA TYR A 499 2.84 7.91 14.48
C TYR A 499 2.34 6.47 14.75
N ALA A 500 2.93 5.48 14.07
CA ALA A 500 2.60 4.07 14.25
C ALA A 500 2.88 3.60 15.69
N ALA A 501 4.03 3.97 16.26
CA ALA A 501 4.38 3.63 17.64
C ALA A 501 3.38 4.23 18.64
N GLY A 502 2.95 5.48 18.42
CA GLY A 502 1.95 6.13 19.28
C GLY A 502 0.55 5.52 19.16
N VAL A 503 0.12 5.14 17.94
CA VAL A 503 -1.12 4.37 17.73
C VAL A 503 -1.03 3.03 18.45
N GLY A 504 0.10 2.32 18.31
CA GLY A 504 0.34 1.05 18.99
C GLY A 504 0.35 1.16 20.52
N ALA A 505 0.97 2.22 21.07
CA ALA A 505 0.97 2.47 22.52
C ALA A 505 -0.45 2.65 23.07
N ARG A 506 -1.29 3.43 22.38
CA ARG A 506 -2.70 3.60 22.75
C ARG A 506 -3.46 2.28 22.75
N ALA A 507 -3.29 1.52 21.68
CA ALA A 507 -3.95 0.22 21.55
C ALA A 507 -3.50 -0.79 22.61
N ARG A 508 -2.19 -0.82 22.93
CA ARG A 508 -1.63 -1.69 23.95
C ARG A 508 -2.20 -1.38 25.34
N ALA A 509 -2.33 -0.10 25.68
CA ALA A 509 -2.93 0.33 26.95
C ALA A 509 -4.37 -0.18 27.14
N HIS A 510 -5.11 -0.36 26.05
CA HIS A 510 -6.48 -0.87 26.05
C HIS A 510 -6.58 -2.39 25.77
N GLY A 511 -5.47 -3.11 25.64
CA GLY A 511 -5.46 -4.54 25.34
C GLY A 511 -5.89 -4.91 23.93
N GLY A 512 -5.99 -3.92 23.02
CA GLY A 512 -6.50 -4.08 21.65
C GLY A 512 -5.43 -4.02 20.56
N LEU A 513 -4.15 -4.34 20.84
CA LEU A 513 -3.09 -4.29 19.85
C LEU A 513 -3.26 -5.38 18.77
N ASP A 514 -3.28 -4.95 17.50
CA ASP A 514 -3.38 -5.82 16.34
C ASP A 514 -2.56 -5.26 15.17
N ALA A 515 -2.12 -6.13 14.25
CA ALA A 515 -1.38 -5.75 13.04
C ALA A 515 -2.16 -4.82 12.11
N GLN A 516 -3.50 -4.87 12.11
CA GLN A 516 -4.36 -3.95 11.36
C GLN A 516 -4.11 -2.48 11.72
N LEU A 517 -3.69 -2.21 12.95
CA LEU A 517 -3.38 -0.84 13.40
C LEU A 517 -2.15 -0.27 12.71
N LEU A 518 -1.14 -1.10 12.45
CA LEU A 518 0.01 -0.69 11.66
C LEU A 518 -0.39 -0.40 10.21
N ALA A 519 -1.27 -1.23 9.63
CA ALA A 519 -1.82 -1.02 8.29
C ALA A 519 -2.63 0.29 8.21
N ALA A 520 -3.46 0.55 9.20
CA ALA A 520 -4.22 1.79 9.29
C ALA A 520 -3.33 3.02 9.49
N ALA A 521 -2.31 2.92 10.36
CA ALA A 521 -1.36 4.01 10.57
C ALA A 521 -0.60 4.34 9.27
N ALA A 522 -0.16 3.33 8.53
CA ALA A 522 0.48 3.51 7.23
C ALA A 522 -0.45 4.18 6.20
N LEU A 523 -1.71 3.74 6.12
CA LEU A 523 -2.72 4.32 5.24
C LEU A 523 -2.98 5.80 5.56
N VAL A 524 -3.24 6.10 6.83
CA VAL A 524 -3.53 7.47 7.28
C VAL A 524 -2.33 8.39 7.03
N HIS A 525 -1.09 7.91 7.26
CA HIS A 525 0.12 8.64 6.97
C HIS A 525 0.27 8.92 5.46
N ALA A 526 0.06 7.93 4.59
CA ALA A 526 0.12 8.10 3.14
C ALA A 526 -0.89 9.15 2.65
N LEU A 527 -2.13 9.09 3.13
CA LEU A 527 -3.19 10.04 2.77
C LEU A 527 -2.93 11.45 3.33
N ALA A 528 -2.36 11.57 4.53
CA ALA A 528 -1.92 12.87 5.07
C ALA A 528 -0.85 13.49 4.17
N GLY A 529 0.10 12.70 3.69
CA GLY A 529 1.09 13.11 2.71
C GLY A 529 0.47 13.58 1.39
N CYS A 530 -0.46 12.81 0.83
CA CYS A 530 -1.20 13.19 -0.37
C CYS A 530 -1.93 14.52 -0.19
N ARG A 531 -2.61 14.74 0.93
CA ARG A 531 -3.31 16.00 1.21
C ARG A 531 -2.38 17.21 1.27
N VAL A 532 -1.22 17.06 1.90
CA VAL A 532 -0.22 18.13 2.00
C VAL A 532 0.36 18.45 0.62
N SER A 533 0.55 17.45 -0.25
CA SER A 533 1.11 17.60 -1.58
C SER A 533 0.17 18.23 -2.60
N HIS A 534 -1.15 18.17 -2.39
CA HIS A 534 -2.17 18.73 -3.31
C HIS A 534 -2.32 20.27 -3.22
N ARG A 535 -1.45 20.96 -2.50
CA ARG A 535 -1.41 22.44 -2.53
C ARG A 535 -0.90 22.92 -3.90
N PRO A 536 -1.49 23.99 -4.47
CA PRO A 536 -1.03 24.52 -5.75
C PRO A 536 0.45 24.94 -5.67
N GLY A 537 1.29 24.35 -6.51
CA GLY A 537 2.70 24.67 -6.63
C GLY A 537 3.62 23.44 -6.53
N PRO A 538 4.87 23.52 -6.99
CA PRO A 538 5.85 22.44 -6.96
C PRO A 538 6.46 22.22 -5.57
N ALA A 539 5.82 22.70 -4.51
CA ALA A 539 6.31 22.59 -3.15
C ALA A 539 6.30 21.11 -2.71
N GLY A 540 7.47 20.58 -2.40
CA GLY A 540 7.61 19.25 -1.83
C GLY A 540 6.87 19.13 -0.50
N THR A 541 6.46 17.90 -0.18
CA THR A 541 5.76 17.58 1.06
C THR A 541 6.70 17.77 2.27
N GLU A 542 6.40 18.72 3.14
CA GLU A 542 7.16 18.94 4.38
C GLU A 542 6.78 17.91 5.44
N PRO A 543 7.73 17.14 6.04
CA PRO A 543 7.41 16.11 7.03
C PRO A 543 6.63 16.62 8.24
N LEU A 544 6.97 17.81 8.79
CA LEU A 544 6.23 18.40 9.90
C LEU A 544 4.81 18.83 9.50
N ALA A 545 4.58 19.21 8.24
CA ALA A 545 3.23 19.48 7.75
C ALA A 545 2.38 18.19 7.70
N VAL A 546 3.00 17.06 7.36
CA VAL A 546 2.34 15.74 7.42
C VAL A 546 2.01 15.38 8.86
N ALA A 547 2.93 15.54 9.80
CA ALA A 547 2.69 15.30 11.22
C ALA A 547 1.52 16.18 11.75
N ARG A 548 1.50 17.47 11.39
CA ARG A 548 0.37 18.37 11.73
C ARG A 548 -0.96 17.89 11.10
N ASN A 549 -0.93 17.41 9.87
CA ASN A 549 -2.13 16.88 9.22
C ASN A 549 -2.63 15.58 9.88
N LEU A 550 -1.72 14.72 10.32
CA LEU A 550 -2.04 13.51 11.10
C LEU A 550 -2.76 13.85 12.42
N ALA A 551 -2.31 14.88 13.15
CA ALA A 551 -2.95 15.33 14.39
C ALA A 551 -4.40 15.80 14.20
N HIS A 552 -4.73 16.28 13.00
CA HIS A 552 -6.06 16.72 12.60
C HIS A 552 -6.76 15.70 11.67
N TRP A 553 -6.29 14.44 11.62
CA TRP A 553 -6.92 13.41 10.79
C TRP A 553 -8.38 13.26 11.20
N PRO A 554 -9.28 13.28 10.24
CA PRO A 554 -10.56 13.93 10.41
C PRO A 554 -11.39 13.33 11.53
N ALA A 555 -11.92 14.20 12.35
CA ALA A 555 -13.35 14.15 12.54
C ALA A 555 -14.02 14.09 11.15
N ILE A 556 -14.71 13.00 10.85
CA ILE A 556 -15.50 12.79 9.63
C ILE A 556 -16.30 14.07 9.40
N PRO A 557 -16.22 14.76 8.24
CA PRO A 557 -17.25 15.71 7.92
C PRO A 557 -18.55 14.93 7.93
N SER A 558 -19.45 15.25 8.83
CA SER A 558 -20.80 14.69 8.83
C SER A 558 -21.29 14.71 7.39
N PRO A 559 -21.83 13.62 6.84
CA PRO A 559 -22.39 13.64 5.50
C PRO A 559 -23.35 14.82 5.47
N THR A 560 -23.00 15.84 4.71
CA THR A 560 -23.90 16.97 4.48
C THR A 560 -25.12 16.35 3.83
N ASN A 561 -26.21 16.26 4.61
CA ASN A 561 -27.48 15.75 4.17
C ASN A 561 -27.91 16.59 2.94
N PRO A 562 -27.92 16.02 1.71
CA PRO A 562 -28.29 16.79 0.53
C PRO A 562 -29.74 17.26 0.54
N ALA A 563 -30.55 16.88 1.55
CA ALA A 563 -31.96 17.23 1.69
C ALA A 563 -32.22 18.63 2.30
N ARG A 564 -31.18 19.43 2.63
CA ARG A 564 -31.36 20.80 3.14
C ARG A 564 -30.96 21.92 2.16
N ARG A 565 -30.91 21.66 0.85
CA ARG A 565 -30.75 22.71 -0.18
C ARG A 565 -31.95 22.82 -1.11
N SER A 566 -33.17 22.73 -0.60
CA SER A 566 -34.36 23.07 -1.35
C SER A 566 -35.48 23.65 -0.45
N GLU A 567 -35.13 24.62 0.39
CA GLU A 567 -36.11 25.56 0.93
C GLU A 567 -35.37 26.87 1.22
N GLY A 568 -35.47 27.81 0.30
CA GLY A 568 -34.93 29.15 0.52
C GLY A 568 -34.63 29.93 -0.74
N SER A 569 -35.69 30.53 -1.31
CA SER A 569 -35.84 31.57 -2.36
C SER A 569 -35.95 31.10 -3.78
#